data_b40e154dfcda0580a06543896a9e5cdd
#
_entry.id   b40e154dfcda0580a06543896a9e5cdd
#
_cell.length_a   1.000
_cell.length_b   1.000
_cell.length_c   1.000
_cell.angle_alpha   90.00
_cell.angle_beta   90.00
_cell.angle_gamma   90.00
#
_symmetry.space_group_name_H-M   'P 1'
#
loop_
_entity.id
_entity.type
_entity.pdbx_description
1 polymer ?
#
loop_
_entity_poly.entity_id
_entity_poly.type
_entity_poly.pdbx_seq_one_letter_code
_entity_poly.pdbx_strand_id
1 'polypeptide(L)'
;GTVGSMGGMSALHHAARQGNVAAAMALVDGGAPINVPTSTDSTTPLVMALINGQFDLAMELVKRGADVKLATTAGLTPLYAVLNSQWAPRSRYPQPQAVQTQHTTHLELMQAIMKAGADVNVRLRKNLWFFAFNNCGNANCGLEQLEGTTPFWRAAYAVDVEAMRMLKAAGANDTTPSV
;
A
#
# COMPACT_ATOMS: atom_id res chain seq x y z
N GLY A 1 23.49 -1.39 1.85
CA GLY A 1 22.36 -0.79 2.45
C GLY A 1 21.79 0.29 1.56
N THR A 2 20.66 0.05 0.96
CA THR A 2 19.94 1.03 0.14
C THR A 2 18.91 1.79 0.99
N VAL A 3 19.36 2.49 2.01
CA VAL A 3 18.54 3.47 2.72
C VAL A 3 18.40 4.78 1.91
N GLY A 4 19.04 4.84 0.73
CA GLY A 4 19.14 6.04 -0.08
C GLY A 4 17.96 6.38 -0.98
N SER A 5 16.93 5.52 -1.08
CA SER A 5 15.80 5.78 -1.99
C SER A 5 14.62 6.51 -1.33
N MET A 6 14.68 6.81 -0.04
CA MET A 6 13.62 7.48 0.73
C MET A 6 13.87 8.97 0.94
N GLY A 7 14.43 9.65 -0.07
CA GLY A 7 14.66 11.09 -0.02
C GLY A 7 13.37 11.91 -0.22
N GLY A 8 13.34 13.12 0.35
CA GLY A 8 12.24 14.07 0.16
C GLY A 8 10.96 13.74 0.93
N MET A 9 11.09 13.05 2.06
CA MET A 9 9.97 12.81 2.98
C MET A 9 9.59 14.09 3.73
N SER A 10 8.31 14.44 3.71
CA SER A 10 7.75 15.52 4.55
C SER A 10 7.44 15.01 5.96
N ALA A 11 7.14 15.93 6.89
CA ALA A 11 6.68 15.58 8.24
C ALA A 11 5.48 14.61 8.20
N LEU A 12 4.55 14.81 7.25
CA LEU A 12 3.38 13.94 7.09
C LEU A 12 3.76 12.51 6.65
N HIS A 13 4.80 12.34 5.83
CA HIS A 13 5.33 11.00 5.51
C HIS A 13 5.90 10.30 6.74
N HIS A 14 6.62 11.02 7.60
CA HIS A 14 7.14 10.45 8.85
C HIS A 14 6.01 10.03 9.80
N ALA A 15 4.99 10.88 9.97
CA ALA A 15 3.80 10.54 10.75
C ALA A 15 3.06 9.32 10.16
N ALA A 16 2.94 9.27 8.82
CA ALA A 16 2.31 8.17 8.10
C ALA A 16 3.07 6.84 8.29
N ARG A 17 4.40 6.88 8.18
CA ARG A 17 5.25 5.72 8.40
C ARG A 17 5.13 5.15 9.82
N GLN A 18 5.00 6.03 10.81
CA GLN A 18 4.91 5.65 12.24
C GLN A 18 3.48 5.27 12.66
N GLY A 19 2.47 5.53 11.83
CA GLY A 19 1.06 5.33 12.20
C GLY A 19 0.55 6.30 13.24
N ASN A 20 1.20 7.46 13.41
CA ASN A 20 0.78 8.45 14.39
C ASN A 20 -0.38 9.29 13.86
N VAL A 21 -1.61 8.79 14.09
CA VAL A 21 -2.85 9.44 13.62
C VAL A 21 -2.97 10.86 14.12
N ALA A 22 -2.70 11.11 15.40
CA ALA A 22 -2.83 12.46 16.00
C ALA A 22 -1.89 13.45 15.33
N ALA A 23 -0.61 13.08 15.16
CA ALA A 23 0.38 13.95 14.49
C ALA A 23 0.03 14.17 13.02
N ALA A 24 -0.40 13.11 12.30
CA ALA A 24 -0.78 13.21 10.90
C ALA A 24 -1.97 14.16 10.71
N MET A 25 -3.02 14.03 11.55
CA MET A 25 -4.20 14.89 11.45
C MET A 25 -3.86 16.33 11.84
N ALA A 26 -3.05 16.57 12.86
CA ALA A 26 -2.60 17.93 13.21
C ALA A 26 -1.83 18.59 12.05
N LEU A 27 -1.00 17.83 11.33
CA LEU A 27 -0.29 18.34 10.15
C LEU A 27 -1.27 18.66 9.00
N VAL A 28 -2.24 17.80 8.73
CA VAL A 28 -3.26 18.04 7.68
C VAL A 28 -4.12 19.23 8.03
N ASP A 29 -4.58 19.35 9.29
CA ASP A 29 -5.37 20.48 9.78
C ASP A 29 -4.56 21.78 9.74
N GLY A 30 -3.24 21.70 9.92
CA GLY A 30 -2.29 22.81 9.77
C GLY A 30 -1.94 23.15 8.31
N GLY A 31 -2.59 22.51 7.33
CA GLY A 31 -2.41 22.81 5.90
C GLY A 31 -1.28 22.04 5.21
N ALA A 32 -0.75 20.98 5.83
CA ALA A 32 0.22 20.12 5.13
C ALA A 32 -0.41 19.47 3.91
N PRO A 33 0.27 19.50 2.73
CA PRO A 33 -0.27 18.90 1.51
C PRO A 33 -0.46 17.38 1.68
N ILE A 34 -1.71 16.92 1.69
CA ILE A 34 -2.06 15.51 1.95
C ILE A 34 -1.54 14.54 0.89
N ASN A 35 -1.34 15.03 -0.33
CA ASN A 35 -0.93 14.22 -1.49
C ASN A 35 0.53 14.47 -1.92
N VAL A 36 1.34 15.14 -1.09
CA VAL A 36 2.74 15.41 -1.45
C VAL A 36 3.51 14.11 -1.72
N PRO A 37 4.13 13.94 -2.89
CA PRO A 37 4.93 12.76 -3.15
C PRO A 37 6.35 12.93 -2.61
N THR A 38 7.02 11.81 -2.29
CA THR A 38 8.47 11.80 -2.10
C THR A 38 9.19 12.14 -3.39
N SER A 39 10.37 12.74 -3.33
CA SER A 39 11.15 13.13 -4.52
C SER A 39 11.79 11.95 -5.24
N THR A 40 11.90 10.78 -4.61
CA THR A 40 12.63 9.63 -5.15
C THR A 40 11.75 8.65 -5.91
N ASP A 41 10.63 8.25 -5.34
CA ASP A 41 9.77 7.20 -5.90
C ASP A 41 8.29 7.59 -5.99
N SER A 42 7.98 8.86 -5.75
CA SER A 42 6.61 9.40 -5.76
C SER A 42 5.66 8.73 -4.76
N THR A 43 6.19 8.21 -3.64
CA THR A 43 5.36 7.68 -2.57
C THR A 43 4.60 8.82 -1.89
N THR A 44 3.27 8.73 -1.83
CA THR A 44 2.41 9.68 -1.09
C THR A 44 2.29 9.29 0.39
N PRO A 45 1.86 10.20 1.29
CA PRO A 45 1.60 9.85 2.69
C PRO A 45 0.62 8.69 2.85
N LEU A 46 -0.41 8.60 2.00
CA LEU A 46 -1.34 7.46 1.99
C LEU A 46 -0.61 6.14 1.67
N VAL A 47 0.16 6.10 0.58
CA VAL A 47 0.93 4.91 0.22
C VAL A 47 1.96 4.59 1.29
N MET A 48 2.60 5.60 1.91
CA MET A 48 3.54 5.41 3.01
C MET A 48 2.88 4.73 4.23
N ALA A 49 1.68 5.15 4.63
CA ALA A 49 0.92 4.49 5.68
C ALA A 49 0.61 3.03 5.32
N LEU A 50 0.16 2.79 4.10
CA LEU A 50 -0.23 1.46 3.62
C LEU A 50 0.93 0.47 3.57
N ILE A 51 2.08 0.84 3.02
CA ILE A 51 3.24 -0.06 2.96
C ILE A 51 3.83 -0.39 4.34
N ASN A 52 3.52 0.43 5.34
CA ASN A 52 3.90 0.19 6.73
C ASN A 52 2.75 -0.45 7.55
N GLY A 53 1.64 -0.85 6.92
CA GLY A 53 0.53 -1.53 7.57
C GLY A 53 -0.29 -0.67 8.52
N GLN A 54 -0.23 0.65 8.41
CA GLN A 54 -0.91 1.63 9.26
C GLN A 54 -2.31 1.92 8.73
N PHE A 55 -3.20 0.93 8.78
CA PHE A 55 -4.51 0.97 8.14
C PHE A 55 -5.47 1.97 8.76
N ASP A 56 -5.41 2.16 10.09
CA ASP A 56 -6.24 3.17 10.78
C ASP A 56 -5.90 4.57 10.27
N LEU A 57 -4.60 4.89 10.16
CA LEU A 57 -4.17 6.17 9.61
C LEU A 57 -4.50 6.30 8.12
N ALA A 58 -4.32 5.23 7.36
CA ALA A 58 -4.67 5.24 5.93
C ALA A 58 -6.16 5.53 5.73
N MET A 59 -7.04 4.95 6.55
CA MET A 59 -8.48 5.24 6.53
C MET A 59 -8.77 6.72 6.81
N GLU A 60 -8.10 7.32 7.79
CA GLU A 60 -8.28 8.74 8.09
C GLU A 60 -7.78 9.63 6.95
N LEU A 61 -6.65 9.29 6.31
CA LEU A 61 -6.17 10.02 5.13
C LEU A 61 -7.17 9.92 3.97
N VAL A 62 -7.77 8.75 3.71
CA VAL A 62 -8.81 8.58 2.68
C VAL A 62 -10.04 9.44 3.00
N LYS A 63 -10.52 9.43 4.26
CA LYS A 63 -11.63 10.29 4.71
C LYS A 63 -11.34 11.78 4.54
N ARG A 64 -10.08 12.19 4.65
CA ARG A 64 -9.62 13.58 4.46
C ARG A 64 -9.34 13.92 2.99
N GLY A 65 -9.65 13.03 2.05
CA GLY A 65 -9.54 13.28 0.62
C GLY A 65 -8.15 13.02 0.03
N ALA A 66 -7.36 12.13 0.64
CA ALA A 66 -6.14 11.65 -0.01
C ALA A 66 -6.48 11.00 -1.35
N ASP A 67 -5.71 11.36 -2.40
CA ASP A 67 -5.94 10.85 -3.74
C ASP A 67 -5.52 9.38 -3.86
N VAL A 68 -6.51 8.52 -4.01
CA VAL A 68 -6.35 7.07 -4.12
C VAL A 68 -5.85 6.59 -5.50
N LYS A 69 -5.71 7.50 -6.47
CA LYS A 69 -5.25 7.20 -7.83
C LYS A 69 -3.75 7.40 -8.00
N LEU A 70 -3.12 8.14 -7.09
CA LEU A 70 -1.69 8.41 -7.17
C LEU A 70 -0.90 7.12 -6.89
N ALA A 71 -0.05 6.77 -7.86
CA ALA A 71 0.82 5.61 -7.78
C ALA A 71 2.28 6.04 -7.63
N THR A 72 3.09 5.19 -7.01
CA THR A 72 4.54 5.34 -7.02
C THR A 72 5.11 5.17 -8.43
N THR A 73 6.40 5.49 -8.63
CA THR A 73 7.08 5.25 -9.90
C THR A 73 7.10 3.77 -10.30
N ALA A 74 7.00 2.86 -9.33
CA ALA A 74 6.84 1.43 -9.57
C ALA A 74 5.40 1.03 -9.96
N GLY A 75 4.45 1.96 -10.00
CA GLY A 75 3.04 1.68 -10.28
C GLY A 75 2.26 1.16 -9.09
N LEU A 76 2.80 1.25 -7.87
CA LEU A 76 2.11 0.84 -6.67
C LEU A 76 1.00 1.85 -6.34
N THR A 77 -0.26 1.44 -6.49
CA THR A 77 -1.42 2.21 -6.08
C THR A 77 -1.81 1.92 -4.63
N PRO A 78 -2.56 2.82 -3.96
CA PRO A 78 -3.11 2.55 -2.63
C PRO A 78 -3.87 1.22 -2.55
N LEU A 79 -4.71 0.89 -3.53
CA LEU A 79 -5.49 -0.35 -3.54
C LEU A 79 -4.59 -1.60 -3.57
N TYR A 80 -3.54 -1.59 -4.40
CA TYR A 80 -2.57 -2.69 -4.43
C TYR A 80 -1.79 -2.78 -3.11
N ALA A 81 -1.41 -1.62 -2.55
CA ALA A 81 -0.63 -1.54 -1.32
C ALA A 81 -1.36 -2.15 -0.10
N VAL A 82 -2.68 -1.98 0.01
CA VAL A 82 -3.48 -2.62 1.07
C VAL A 82 -3.31 -4.15 1.04
N LEU A 83 -3.59 -4.76 -0.11
CA LEU A 83 -3.50 -6.21 -0.29
C LEU A 83 -2.08 -6.72 -0.04
N ASN A 84 -1.12 -5.98 -0.54
CA ASN A 84 0.27 -6.37 -0.44
C ASN A 84 0.80 -6.31 0.99
N SER A 85 0.39 -5.33 1.79
CA SER A 85 0.77 -5.20 3.20
C SER A 85 0.03 -6.21 4.09
N GLN A 86 -1.25 -6.47 3.82
CA GLN A 86 -2.02 -7.48 4.54
C GLN A 86 -1.39 -8.87 4.41
N TRP A 87 -0.96 -9.21 3.20
CA TRP A 87 -0.45 -10.54 2.84
C TRP A 87 1.07 -10.52 2.58
N ALA A 88 1.77 -9.56 3.20
CA ALA A 88 3.24 -9.52 3.12
C ALA A 88 3.85 -10.80 3.67
N PRO A 89 4.91 -11.35 3.03
CA PRO A 89 5.62 -12.49 3.56
C PRO A 89 6.11 -12.18 4.98
N ARG A 90 5.89 -13.12 5.89
CA ARG A 90 6.31 -12.95 7.28
C ARG A 90 7.82 -12.99 7.37
N SER A 91 8.39 -12.09 8.14
CA SER A 91 9.81 -12.12 8.48
C SER A 91 10.17 -13.44 9.19
N ARG A 92 11.40 -13.91 8.97
CA ARG A 92 11.97 -15.06 9.67
C ARG A 92 12.00 -14.87 11.20
N TYR A 93 12.08 -13.64 11.66
CA TYR A 93 11.95 -13.26 13.06
C TYR A 93 10.56 -12.71 13.29
N PRO A 94 9.77 -13.26 14.23
CA PRO A 94 8.44 -12.75 14.51
C PRO A 94 8.55 -11.29 14.97
N GLN A 95 8.13 -10.39 14.11
CA GLN A 95 7.92 -8.98 14.43
C GLN A 95 6.41 -8.76 14.46
N PRO A 96 5.87 -8.04 15.44
CA PRO A 96 4.48 -7.60 15.39
C PRO A 96 4.26 -6.82 14.10
N GLN A 97 3.41 -7.32 13.21
CA GLN A 97 3.06 -6.58 12.02
C GLN A 97 2.04 -5.51 12.41
N ALA A 98 2.26 -4.28 11.95
CA ALA A 98 1.36 -3.17 12.26
C ALA A 98 -0.10 -3.50 11.90
N VAL A 99 -0.34 -4.20 10.77
CA VAL A 99 -1.68 -4.64 10.35
C VAL A 99 -2.44 -5.47 11.40
N GLN A 100 -1.73 -6.17 12.28
CA GLN A 100 -2.36 -7.01 13.32
C GLN A 100 -2.87 -6.20 14.51
N THR A 101 -2.45 -4.95 14.64
CA THR A 101 -2.83 -4.05 15.73
C THR A 101 -3.82 -2.97 15.28
N GLN A 102 -4.23 -2.98 14.01
CA GLN A 102 -5.15 -2.00 13.46
C GLN A 102 -6.61 -2.41 13.75
N HIS A 103 -7.47 -1.42 13.93
CA HIS A 103 -8.91 -1.61 14.04
C HIS A 103 -9.55 -1.71 12.64
N THR A 104 -9.03 -0.95 11.69
CA THR A 104 -9.47 -0.97 10.29
C THR A 104 -8.98 -2.24 9.61
N THR A 105 -9.90 -3.03 9.09
CA THR A 105 -9.56 -4.21 8.30
C THR A 105 -9.13 -3.83 6.88
N HIS A 106 -8.36 -4.70 6.23
CA HIS A 106 -7.97 -4.49 4.83
C HIS A 106 -9.19 -4.43 3.90
N LEU A 107 -10.26 -5.19 4.16
CA LEU A 107 -11.48 -5.17 3.34
C LEU A 107 -12.24 -3.84 3.46
N GLU A 108 -12.38 -3.31 4.67
CA GLU A 108 -12.98 -1.99 4.89
C GLU A 108 -12.18 -0.88 4.18
N LEU A 109 -10.86 -0.95 4.27
CA LEU A 109 -9.99 0.01 3.63
C LEU A 109 -10.03 -0.10 2.10
N MET A 110 -10.03 -1.32 1.55
CA MET A 110 -10.23 -1.56 0.12
C MET A 110 -11.54 -0.98 -0.37
N GLN A 111 -12.64 -1.20 0.38
CA GLN A 111 -13.96 -0.66 0.04
C GLN A 111 -13.93 0.88 0.01
N ALA A 112 -13.32 1.51 1.01
CA ALA A 112 -13.20 2.97 1.08
C ALA A 112 -12.37 3.52 -0.11
N ILE A 113 -11.25 2.90 -0.43
CA ILE A 113 -10.37 3.27 -1.53
C ILE A 113 -11.08 3.10 -2.89
N MET A 114 -11.79 1.99 -3.12
CA MET A 114 -12.56 1.78 -4.35
C MET A 114 -13.72 2.76 -4.47
N LYS A 115 -14.43 3.04 -3.36
CA LYS A 115 -15.49 4.07 -3.33
C LYS A 115 -14.95 5.47 -3.64
N ALA A 116 -13.73 5.77 -3.25
CA ALA A 116 -13.04 7.02 -3.59
C ALA A 116 -12.55 7.08 -5.05
N GLY A 117 -12.79 6.05 -5.85
CA GLY A 117 -12.56 6.03 -7.30
C GLY A 117 -11.21 5.44 -7.72
N ALA A 118 -10.63 4.55 -6.92
CA ALA A 118 -9.43 3.81 -7.33
C ALA A 118 -9.71 2.92 -8.54
N ASP A 119 -8.76 2.88 -9.48
CA ASP A 119 -8.79 1.93 -10.60
C ASP A 119 -8.33 0.54 -10.11
N VAL A 120 -9.22 -0.44 -10.24
CA VAL A 120 -8.98 -1.84 -9.81
C VAL A 120 -8.07 -2.62 -10.75
N ASN A 121 -7.75 -2.08 -11.93
CA ASN A 121 -6.98 -2.73 -12.99
C ASN A 121 -5.57 -2.17 -13.20
N VAL A 122 -5.14 -1.23 -12.36
CA VAL A 122 -3.76 -0.69 -12.47
C VAL A 122 -2.74 -1.79 -12.24
N ARG A 123 -1.74 -1.83 -13.12
CA ARG A 123 -0.64 -2.81 -13.05
C ARG A 123 0.60 -2.21 -12.40
N LEU A 124 1.30 -3.01 -11.63
CA LEU A 124 2.66 -2.68 -11.23
C LEU A 124 3.56 -2.60 -12.47
N ARG A 125 4.43 -1.58 -12.48
CA ARG A 125 5.39 -1.34 -13.56
C ARG A 125 6.76 -1.95 -13.28
N LYS A 126 7.07 -2.18 -11.99
CA LYS A 126 8.35 -2.72 -11.51
C LYS A 126 8.13 -3.50 -10.23
N ASN A 127 9.04 -4.39 -9.92
CA ASN A 127 9.08 -5.05 -8.63
C ASN A 127 9.27 -4.04 -7.50
N LEU A 128 8.63 -4.31 -6.37
CA LEU A 128 8.64 -3.44 -5.20
C LEU A 128 9.91 -3.69 -4.39
N TRP A 129 10.76 -2.68 -4.26
CA TRP A 129 12.06 -2.78 -3.59
C TRP A 129 11.98 -3.16 -2.10
N PHE A 130 10.92 -2.76 -1.40
CA PHE A 130 10.77 -3.00 0.04
C PHE A 130 10.49 -4.47 0.40
N PHE A 131 10.17 -5.32 -0.57
CA PHE A 131 10.10 -6.76 -0.36
C PHE A 131 11.46 -7.45 -0.40
N ALA A 132 12.46 -6.82 -0.98
CA ALA A 132 13.81 -7.39 -1.06
C ALA A 132 14.51 -7.50 0.32
N PHE A 133 13.95 -6.88 1.36
CA PHE A 133 14.59 -6.77 2.69
C PHE A 133 13.99 -7.63 3.79
N ASN A 134 13.05 -8.50 3.52
CA ASN A 134 12.43 -9.29 4.59
C ASN A 134 13.18 -10.58 4.97
N ASN A 135 14.48 -10.57 4.83
CA ASN A 135 15.40 -11.60 5.32
C ASN A 135 15.22 -13.01 4.72
N CYS A 136 14.60 -13.11 3.56
CA CYS A 136 14.43 -14.37 2.83
C CYS A 136 15.59 -14.64 1.85
N GLY A 137 16.73 -14.02 2.05
CA GLY A 137 17.84 -14.05 1.11
C GLY A 137 17.62 -13.12 -0.08
N ASN A 138 18.16 -13.46 -1.24
CA ASN A 138 17.99 -12.68 -2.48
C ASN A 138 16.67 -12.95 -3.21
N ALA A 139 15.82 -13.82 -2.66
CA ALA A 139 14.51 -14.14 -3.21
C ALA A 139 13.40 -13.35 -2.48
N ASN A 140 12.35 -12.99 -3.20
CA ASN A 140 11.19 -12.24 -2.69
C ASN A 140 10.25 -13.11 -1.85
N CYS A 141 10.75 -14.07 -1.08
CA CYS A 141 9.95 -14.97 -0.25
C CYS A 141 8.75 -15.61 -0.98
N GLY A 142 8.93 -15.98 -2.24
CA GLY A 142 7.87 -16.54 -3.09
C GLY A 142 7.10 -15.52 -3.93
N LEU A 143 7.42 -14.22 -3.82
CA LEU A 143 6.88 -13.16 -4.67
C LEU A 143 7.96 -12.68 -5.65
N GLU A 144 8.43 -13.57 -6.53
CA GLU A 144 9.60 -13.31 -7.37
C GLU A 144 9.36 -12.28 -8.47
N GLN A 145 8.14 -12.18 -8.99
CA GLN A 145 7.80 -11.22 -10.04
C GLN A 145 6.43 -10.61 -9.79
N LEU A 146 6.41 -9.35 -9.41
CA LEU A 146 5.19 -8.57 -9.22
C LEU A 146 4.91 -7.64 -10.42
N GLU A 147 5.87 -7.50 -11.33
CA GLU A 147 5.71 -6.65 -12.52
C GLU A 147 4.54 -7.15 -13.36
N GLY A 148 3.72 -6.23 -13.83
CA GLY A 148 2.53 -6.55 -14.60
C GLY A 148 1.31 -7.01 -13.78
N THR A 149 1.47 -7.30 -12.48
CA THR A 149 0.37 -7.80 -11.65
C THR A 149 -0.62 -6.70 -11.27
N THR A 150 -1.87 -7.11 -11.05
CA THR A 150 -2.99 -6.25 -10.64
C THR A 150 -3.39 -6.50 -9.18
N PRO A 151 -4.22 -5.65 -8.56
CA PRO A 151 -4.82 -5.94 -7.25
C PRO A 151 -5.54 -7.30 -7.21
N PHE A 152 -6.25 -7.66 -8.30
CA PHE A 152 -6.94 -8.96 -8.38
C PHE A 152 -5.95 -10.13 -8.36
N TRP A 153 -4.87 -10.03 -9.14
CA TRP A 153 -3.80 -11.04 -9.13
C TRP A 153 -3.20 -11.19 -7.73
N ARG A 154 -2.97 -10.05 -7.03
CA ARG A 154 -2.38 -10.08 -5.69
C ARG A 154 -3.31 -10.73 -4.65
N ALA A 155 -4.62 -10.48 -4.73
CA ALA A 155 -5.62 -11.13 -3.90
C ALA A 155 -5.69 -12.63 -4.19
N ALA A 156 -5.68 -13.03 -5.47
CA ALA A 156 -5.68 -14.44 -5.89
C ALA A 156 -4.43 -15.18 -5.40
N TYR A 157 -3.25 -14.57 -5.52
CA TYR A 157 -2.00 -15.15 -5.01
C TYR A 157 -2.05 -15.38 -3.48
N ALA A 158 -2.73 -14.52 -2.75
CA ALA A 158 -2.92 -14.65 -1.31
C ALA A 158 -4.08 -15.59 -0.92
N VAL A 159 -4.84 -16.08 -1.89
CA VAL A 159 -6.07 -16.86 -1.67
C VAL A 159 -7.12 -16.06 -0.86
N ASP A 160 -7.13 -14.73 -1.02
CA ASP A 160 -8.08 -13.83 -0.36
C ASP A 160 -9.38 -13.76 -1.16
N VAL A 161 -10.27 -14.72 -0.91
CA VAL A 161 -11.51 -14.91 -1.66
C VAL A 161 -12.44 -13.69 -1.52
N GLU A 162 -12.50 -13.06 -0.35
CA GLU A 162 -13.38 -11.91 -0.14
C GLU A 162 -12.87 -10.68 -0.91
N ALA A 163 -11.57 -10.41 -0.87
CA ALA A 163 -10.97 -9.35 -1.68
C ALA A 163 -11.16 -9.61 -3.19
N MET A 164 -11.01 -10.86 -3.65
CA MET A 164 -11.28 -11.23 -5.05
C MET A 164 -12.73 -10.93 -5.45
N ARG A 165 -13.71 -11.28 -4.60
CA ARG A 165 -15.13 -11.00 -4.85
C ARG A 165 -15.40 -9.50 -4.94
N MET A 166 -14.85 -8.72 -4.01
CA MET A 166 -15.00 -7.27 -4.01
C MET A 166 -14.40 -6.62 -5.27
N LEU A 167 -13.20 -7.03 -5.64
CA LEU A 167 -12.53 -6.52 -6.84
C LEU A 167 -13.29 -6.91 -8.12
N LYS A 168 -13.79 -8.15 -8.20
CA LYS A 168 -14.59 -8.61 -9.35
C LYS A 168 -15.89 -7.82 -9.47
N ALA A 169 -16.59 -7.57 -8.36
CA ALA A 169 -17.78 -6.73 -8.32
C ALA A 169 -17.50 -5.29 -8.75
N ALA A 170 -16.28 -4.78 -8.52
CA ALA A 170 -15.83 -3.47 -8.97
C ALA A 170 -15.26 -3.45 -10.42
N GLY A 171 -15.36 -4.55 -11.16
CA GLY A 171 -14.93 -4.62 -12.56
C GLY A 171 -13.46 -5.01 -12.77
N ALA A 172 -12.84 -5.68 -11.81
CA ALA A 172 -11.49 -6.19 -11.99
C ALA A 172 -11.45 -7.27 -13.09
N ASN A 173 -10.42 -7.17 -13.94
CA ASN A 173 -10.12 -8.21 -14.92
C ASN A 173 -9.38 -9.36 -14.23
N ASP A 174 -10.00 -10.54 -14.27
CA ASP A 174 -9.52 -11.77 -13.64
C ASP A 174 -8.64 -12.63 -14.56
N THR A 175 -8.55 -12.27 -15.84
CA THR A 175 -7.80 -13.03 -16.85
C THR A 175 -6.45 -12.39 -17.18
N THR A 176 -6.09 -11.29 -16.53
CA THR A 176 -4.84 -10.59 -16.78
C THR A 176 -3.65 -11.35 -16.19
N PRO A 177 -2.76 -11.95 -17.02
CA PRO A 177 -1.56 -12.61 -16.51
C PRO A 177 -0.55 -11.58 -15.97
N SER A 178 0.34 -12.01 -15.06
CA SER A 178 1.61 -11.31 -14.83
C SER A 178 2.48 -11.41 -16.08
N VAL A 179 3.40 -10.48 -16.23
CA VAL A 179 4.37 -10.50 -17.36
C VAL A 179 5.38 -11.61 -17.16
#